data_0a2607b6f2272d784b45a05cceaaf992
#
_entry.id   0a2607b6f2272d784b45a05cceaaf992
#
_cell.length_a   1.000
_cell.length_b   1.000
_cell.length_c   1.000
_cell.angle_alpha   90.00
_cell.angle_beta   90.00
_cell.angle_gamma   90.00
#
_symmetry.space_group_name_H-M   'P 1'
#
loop_
_entity.id
_entity.type
_entity.pdbx_description
1 polymer ?
#
loop_
_entity_poly.entity_id
_entity_poly.type
_entity_poly.pdbx_seq_one_letter_code
_entity_poly.pdbx_strand_id
1 'polypeptide(L)'
;MFSSWFEDRNRPLPIYGPDGNNYFPSTVDFVHAFFNNRDGIYRYLSVLLVAQENGGYEVQPHNVTGNPSAAVFRDEHLSAYAARVIHGGVPALGWRIEISGKAIVFSGHTNGEGDDLVRLAKNADLFIAHNAVPEGATGVERRLHLPPSVIGQIAQQANVKQLVLSHRMLRTLGKEAQTLSEIRKSFSGPVTFANDLDCFPVE
;
A
#
# COMPACT_ATOMS: atom_id res chain seq x y z
N MET A 1 -3.31 14.85 -7.17
CA MET A 1 -2.50 15.68 -8.10
C MET A 1 -3.22 16.97 -8.50
N PHE A 2 -4.41 16.92 -9.08
CA PHE A 2 -5.11 18.14 -9.54
C PHE A 2 -5.49 19.08 -8.39
N SER A 3 -6.08 18.59 -7.33
CA SER A 3 -6.46 19.44 -6.18
C SER A 3 -5.27 20.19 -5.60
N SER A 4 -4.12 19.54 -5.48
CA SER A 4 -2.90 20.18 -4.96
C SER A 4 -2.38 21.33 -5.82
N TRP A 5 -2.67 21.35 -7.13
CA TRP A 5 -2.36 22.47 -8.01
C TRP A 5 -3.18 23.71 -7.67
N PHE A 6 -4.45 23.52 -7.33
CA PHE A 6 -5.37 24.61 -7.00
C PHE A 6 -5.32 25.03 -5.53
N GLU A 7 -4.56 24.31 -4.69
CA GLU A 7 -4.42 24.57 -3.25
C GLU A 7 -3.09 25.26 -2.90
N ASP A 8 -2.53 26.02 -3.82
CA ASP A 8 -1.29 26.82 -3.64
C ASP A 8 -0.09 26.03 -3.08
N ARG A 9 0.00 24.73 -3.43
CA ARG A 9 1.17 23.95 -3.08
C ARG A 9 2.40 24.50 -3.77
N ASN A 10 3.39 24.93 -2.99
CA ASN A 10 4.61 25.57 -3.45
C ASN A 10 5.86 24.66 -3.35
N ARG A 11 5.67 23.35 -3.21
CA ARG A 11 6.75 22.36 -3.11
C ARG A 11 6.45 21.13 -3.98
N PRO A 12 7.49 20.42 -4.44
CA PRO A 12 7.32 19.21 -5.24
C PRO A 12 6.44 18.16 -4.54
N LEU A 13 5.72 17.37 -5.34
CA LEU A 13 4.95 16.22 -4.89
C LEU A 13 5.63 14.94 -5.39
N PRO A 14 6.44 14.28 -4.58
CA PRO A 14 6.97 12.98 -4.93
C PRO A 14 5.86 11.92 -4.94
N ILE A 15 5.86 11.06 -5.95
CA ILE A 15 4.95 9.93 -6.09
C ILE A 15 5.80 8.66 -6.20
N TYR A 16 5.69 7.80 -5.21
CA TYR A 16 6.40 6.52 -5.17
C TYR A 16 5.44 5.38 -5.51
N GLY A 17 5.83 4.53 -6.45
CA GLY A 17 5.04 3.37 -6.81
C GLY A 17 5.88 2.30 -7.49
N PRO A 18 5.31 1.14 -7.85
CA PRO A 18 6.08 0.01 -8.35
C PRO A 18 6.77 0.32 -9.67
N ASP A 19 7.92 -0.32 -9.86
CA ASP A 19 8.49 -0.51 -11.18
C ASP A 19 7.55 -1.35 -12.05
N GLY A 20 7.60 -1.13 -13.37
CA GLY A 20 6.76 -1.85 -14.31
C GLY A 20 7.19 -3.29 -14.54
N ASN A 21 6.49 -3.94 -15.48
CA ASN A 21 6.86 -5.22 -16.03
C ASN A 21 6.47 -5.28 -17.52
N ASN A 22 6.54 -6.45 -18.15
CA ASN A 22 6.22 -6.60 -19.58
C ASN A 22 4.76 -6.27 -19.94
N TYR A 23 3.86 -6.16 -18.97
CA TYR A 23 2.42 -5.95 -19.18
C TYR A 23 1.92 -4.60 -18.66
N PHE A 24 2.62 -4.04 -17.67
CA PHE A 24 2.21 -2.82 -16.98
C PHE A 24 3.36 -1.81 -16.93
N PRO A 25 3.06 -0.53 -17.17
CA PRO A 25 4.06 0.53 -17.10
C PRO A 25 4.61 0.67 -15.67
N SER A 26 5.80 1.23 -15.56
CA SER A 26 6.31 1.71 -14.29
C SER A 26 5.52 2.93 -13.80
N THR A 27 5.66 3.30 -12.54
CA THR A 27 5.05 4.51 -11.99
C THR A 27 5.48 5.77 -12.75
N VAL A 28 6.76 5.85 -13.14
CA VAL A 28 7.28 6.96 -13.95
C VAL A 28 6.59 6.99 -15.31
N ASP A 29 6.57 5.87 -16.02
CA ASP A 29 5.94 5.79 -17.35
C ASP A 29 4.43 6.06 -17.27
N PHE A 30 3.75 5.54 -16.23
CA PHE A 30 2.34 5.78 -16.00
C PHE A 30 2.03 7.27 -15.83
N VAL A 31 2.76 7.99 -14.98
CA VAL A 31 2.56 9.41 -14.75
C VAL A 31 2.87 10.21 -16.03
N HIS A 32 3.94 9.85 -16.75
CA HIS A 32 4.27 10.49 -18.02
C HIS A 32 3.21 10.22 -19.10
N ALA A 33 2.61 9.02 -19.15
CA ALA A 33 1.53 8.73 -20.08
C ALA A 33 0.29 9.64 -19.86
N PHE A 34 0.10 10.15 -18.63
CA PHE A 34 -0.96 11.11 -18.35
C PHE A 34 -0.60 12.54 -18.77
N PHE A 35 0.61 13.00 -18.49
CA PHE A 35 0.92 14.43 -18.45
C PHE A 35 2.02 14.90 -19.40
N ASN A 36 2.72 14.01 -20.14
CA ASN A 36 3.74 14.51 -21.05
C ASN A 36 3.11 15.42 -22.14
N ASN A 37 3.89 16.40 -22.62
CA ASN A 37 3.39 17.46 -23.51
C ASN A 37 3.15 17.02 -24.95
N ARG A 38 3.61 15.84 -25.35
CA ARG A 38 3.54 15.33 -26.72
C ARG A 38 2.29 14.51 -26.97
N ASP A 39 2.09 13.44 -26.19
CA ASP A 39 1.08 12.41 -26.38
C ASP A 39 0.36 12.02 -25.09
N GLY A 40 0.60 12.72 -23.98
CA GLY A 40 -0.09 12.50 -22.72
C GLY A 40 -1.62 12.73 -22.84
N ILE A 41 -2.39 11.89 -22.13
CA ILE A 41 -3.84 11.98 -22.08
C ILE A 41 -4.30 13.38 -21.63
N TYR A 42 -3.62 13.94 -20.62
CA TYR A 42 -3.85 15.28 -20.07
C TYR A 42 -2.68 16.21 -20.40
N ARG A 43 -2.19 16.22 -21.66
CA ARG A 43 -1.04 17.01 -22.10
C ARG A 43 -1.14 18.52 -21.80
N TYR A 44 -2.36 19.06 -21.69
CA TYR A 44 -2.57 20.46 -21.29
C TYR A 44 -2.15 20.75 -19.85
N LEU A 45 -1.90 19.72 -19.04
CA LEU A 45 -1.36 19.82 -17.69
C LEU A 45 0.12 19.39 -17.61
N SER A 46 0.81 19.37 -18.74
CA SER A 46 2.22 18.97 -18.79
C SER A 46 3.12 19.84 -17.91
N VAL A 47 2.69 21.05 -17.57
CA VAL A 47 3.36 21.92 -16.60
C VAL A 47 3.56 21.25 -15.23
N LEU A 48 2.73 20.26 -14.88
CA LEU A 48 2.89 19.47 -13.63
C LEU A 48 4.18 18.65 -13.58
N LEU A 49 4.79 18.35 -14.73
CA LEU A 49 6.05 17.59 -14.84
C LEU A 49 7.28 18.51 -15.02
N VAL A 50 7.10 19.82 -14.95
CA VAL A 50 8.18 20.78 -15.18
C VAL A 50 8.63 21.35 -13.85
N ALA A 51 9.94 21.22 -13.57
CA ALA A 51 10.55 21.86 -12.41
C ALA A 51 10.34 23.38 -12.47
N GLN A 52 9.87 23.94 -11.37
CA GLN A 52 9.65 25.37 -11.24
C GLN A 52 10.93 26.06 -10.75
N GLU A 53 11.29 27.20 -11.32
CA GLU A 53 12.55 27.94 -11.03
C GLU A 53 12.72 28.28 -9.54
N ASN A 54 11.64 28.38 -8.78
CA ASN A 54 11.66 28.72 -7.35
C ASN A 54 11.22 27.55 -6.44
N GLY A 55 11.36 26.29 -6.89
CA GLY A 55 10.96 25.13 -6.11
C GLY A 55 9.44 24.98 -5.94
N GLY A 56 8.66 25.45 -6.93
CA GLY A 56 7.21 25.37 -6.95
C GLY A 56 6.67 23.94 -7.11
N TYR A 57 5.37 23.83 -7.35
CA TYR A 57 4.69 22.56 -7.49
C TYR A 57 5.13 21.80 -8.75
N GLU A 58 5.66 20.63 -8.55
CA GLU A 58 6.06 19.67 -9.58
C GLU A 58 5.67 18.26 -9.12
N VAL A 59 5.17 17.44 -10.01
CA VAL A 59 4.93 16.02 -9.76
C VAL A 59 6.19 15.24 -10.10
N GLN A 60 6.78 14.58 -9.11
CA GLN A 60 8.03 13.82 -9.24
C GLN A 60 7.74 12.31 -9.05
N PRO A 61 7.52 11.55 -10.13
CA PRO A 61 7.29 10.11 -10.03
C PRO A 61 8.61 9.35 -9.82
N HIS A 62 8.56 8.35 -8.96
CA HIS A 62 9.69 7.48 -8.62
C HIS A 62 9.28 6.00 -8.71
N ASN A 63 10.08 5.19 -9.39
CA ASN A 63 9.93 3.75 -9.41
C ASN A 63 10.55 3.13 -8.15
N VAL A 64 9.84 2.17 -7.55
CA VAL A 64 10.25 1.45 -6.36
C VAL A 64 10.33 -0.03 -6.64
N THR A 65 11.52 -0.60 -6.47
CA THR A 65 11.79 -2.03 -6.72
C THR A 65 11.25 -2.97 -5.63
N GLY A 66 10.91 -2.42 -4.46
CA GLY A 66 10.33 -3.20 -3.36
C GLY A 66 11.38 -4.02 -2.59
N ASN A 67 12.39 -3.37 -2.03
CA ASN A 67 13.33 -3.98 -1.09
C ASN A 67 12.98 -3.57 0.35
N PRO A 68 12.46 -4.48 1.20
CA PRO A 68 12.03 -4.13 2.56
C PRO A 68 13.17 -3.73 3.51
N SER A 69 14.42 -3.96 3.12
CA SER A 69 15.61 -3.62 3.92
C SER A 69 16.21 -2.25 3.58
N ALA A 70 15.73 -1.60 2.52
CA ALA A 70 16.22 -0.29 2.09
C ALA A 70 15.10 0.75 2.17
N ALA A 71 15.39 1.90 2.79
CA ALA A 71 14.42 2.98 2.83
C ALA A 71 14.20 3.55 1.42
N VAL A 72 12.92 3.65 1.02
CA VAL A 72 12.49 4.33 -0.20
C VAL A 72 12.52 5.85 -0.02
N PHE A 73 12.16 6.28 1.18
CA PHE A 73 12.18 7.67 1.58
C PHE A 73 12.58 7.79 3.05
N ARG A 74 13.31 8.86 3.39
CA ARG A 74 13.66 9.20 4.77
C ARG A 74 13.86 10.69 4.90
N ASP A 75 13.28 11.27 5.95
CA ASP A 75 13.57 12.62 6.42
C ASP A 75 13.72 12.64 7.96
N GLU A 76 13.67 13.80 8.58
CA GLU A 76 13.77 13.99 10.04
C GLU A 76 12.55 13.46 10.80
N HIS A 77 11.42 13.25 10.15
CA HIS A 77 10.16 12.86 10.76
C HIS A 77 9.82 11.39 10.56
N LEU A 78 10.09 10.86 9.37
CA LEU A 78 9.67 9.49 9.02
C LEU A 78 10.66 8.76 8.11
N SER A 79 10.56 7.44 8.12
CA SER A 79 11.16 6.57 7.12
C SER A 79 10.10 5.69 6.48
N ALA A 80 10.15 5.55 5.16
CA ALA A 80 9.25 4.69 4.40
C ALA A 80 10.04 3.56 3.72
N TYR A 81 9.52 2.36 3.81
CA TYR A 81 10.05 1.15 3.20
C TYR A 81 8.96 0.49 2.36
N ALA A 82 9.34 -0.24 1.34
CA ALA A 82 8.40 -0.99 0.51
C ALA A 82 8.89 -2.41 0.25
N ALA A 83 7.95 -3.33 0.17
CA ALA A 83 8.19 -4.69 -0.29
C ALA A 83 7.35 -4.99 -1.52
N ARG A 84 7.94 -5.72 -2.48
CA ARG A 84 7.15 -6.27 -3.59
C ARG A 84 6.21 -7.33 -3.04
N VAL A 85 4.94 -7.24 -3.42
CA VAL A 85 3.92 -8.22 -3.06
C VAL A 85 3.27 -8.80 -4.31
N ILE A 86 2.75 -10.02 -4.22
CA ILE A 86 2.21 -10.74 -5.38
C ILE A 86 0.72 -10.43 -5.54
N HIS A 87 0.37 -9.75 -6.62
CA HIS A 87 -1.00 -9.43 -7.00
C HIS A 87 -1.29 -9.91 -8.43
N GLY A 88 -1.17 -11.20 -8.67
CA GLY A 88 -1.20 -11.77 -10.01
C GLY A 88 -0.08 -11.21 -10.87
N GLY A 89 -0.42 -10.67 -12.05
CA GLY A 89 0.53 -10.01 -12.96
C GLY A 89 0.69 -8.50 -12.74
N VAL A 90 -0.08 -7.90 -11.83
CA VAL A 90 -0.05 -6.46 -11.58
C VAL A 90 1.08 -6.12 -10.60
N PRO A 91 2.01 -5.21 -10.94
CA PRO A 91 3.03 -4.74 -10.00
C PRO A 91 2.39 -4.12 -8.76
N ALA A 92 2.76 -4.59 -7.58
CA ALA A 92 2.17 -4.14 -6.32
C ALA A 92 3.21 -4.07 -5.21
N LEU A 93 2.99 -3.15 -4.26
CA LEU A 93 3.85 -2.90 -3.11
C LEU A 93 3.05 -2.94 -1.81
N GLY A 94 3.60 -3.58 -0.80
CA GLY A 94 3.29 -3.30 0.59
C GLY A 94 4.18 -2.16 1.08
N TRP A 95 3.71 -1.40 2.07
CA TRP A 95 4.42 -0.24 2.61
C TRP A 95 4.57 -0.32 4.12
N ARG A 96 5.73 0.09 4.63
CA ARG A 96 5.99 0.30 6.04
C ARG A 96 6.40 1.75 6.26
N ILE A 97 5.72 2.42 7.18
CA ILE A 97 6.03 3.79 7.60
C ILE A 97 6.49 3.72 9.06
N GLU A 98 7.66 4.25 9.32
CA GLU A 98 8.18 4.43 10.67
C GLU A 98 8.17 5.91 11.03
N ILE A 99 7.43 6.27 12.07
CA ILE A 99 7.24 7.64 12.53
C ILE A 99 7.16 7.67 14.06
N SER A 100 7.91 8.56 14.70
CA SER A 100 7.88 8.71 16.16
C SER A 100 8.10 7.39 16.94
N GLY A 101 8.96 6.51 16.43
CA GLY A 101 9.24 5.20 17.03
C GLY A 101 8.16 4.15 16.85
N LYS A 102 7.12 4.43 16.07
CA LYS A 102 6.04 3.49 15.72
C LYS A 102 6.18 3.02 14.28
N ALA A 103 5.76 1.78 14.02
CA ALA A 103 5.78 1.16 12.72
C ALA A 103 4.35 0.81 12.26
N ILE A 104 3.93 1.40 11.15
CA ILE A 104 2.64 1.17 10.53
C ILE A 104 2.88 0.48 9.18
N VAL A 105 2.22 -0.65 8.95
CA VAL A 105 2.38 -1.43 7.72
C VAL A 105 1.06 -1.58 6.98
N PHE A 106 1.09 -1.35 5.69
CA PHE A 106 -0.01 -1.57 4.76
C PHE A 106 0.32 -2.75 3.85
N SER A 107 -0.56 -3.73 3.78
CA SER A 107 -0.31 -4.93 2.98
C SER A 107 -0.18 -4.67 1.47
N GLY A 108 -0.79 -3.59 0.98
CA GLY A 108 -1.13 -3.50 -0.43
C GLY A 108 -2.10 -4.60 -0.84
N HIS A 109 -2.43 -4.69 -2.13
CA HIS A 109 -3.14 -5.85 -2.66
C HIS A 109 -2.16 -6.99 -2.93
N THR A 110 -2.43 -8.16 -2.38
CA THR A 110 -1.54 -9.33 -2.47
C THR A 110 -2.30 -10.63 -2.21
N ASN A 111 -1.80 -11.73 -2.71
CA ASN A 111 -2.32 -13.07 -2.39
C ASN A 111 -1.62 -13.71 -1.17
N GLY A 112 -0.62 -13.03 -0.60
CA GLY A 112 0.13 -13.46 0.58
C GLY A 112 1.24 -14.48 0.31
N GLU A 113 1.56 -14.76 -0.94
CA GLU A 113 2.69 -15.62 -1.28
C GLU A 113 4.02 -14.89 -1.08
N GLY A 114 5.05 -15.65 -0.68
CA GLY A 114 6.39 -15.14 -0.37
C GLY A 114 6.49 -14.55 1.03
N ASP A 115 7.73 -14.22 1.43
CA ASP A 115 8.05 -13.77 2.79
C ASP A 115 8.23 -12.25 2.92
N ASP A 116 8.17 -11.51 1.80
CA ASP A 116 8.49 -10.09 1.79
C ASP A 116 7.53 -9.26 2.64
N LEU A 117 6.23 -9.59 2.61
CA LEU A 117 5.24 -8.91 3.44
C LEU A 117 5.43 -9.24 4.93
N VAL A 118 5.78 -10.48 5.28
CA VAL A 118 6.09 -10.87 6.67
C VAL A 118 7.33 -10.11 7.17
N ARG A 119 8.38 -10.03 6.35
CA ARG A 119 9.59 -9.25 6.68
C ARG A 119 9.29 -7.76 6.86
N LEU A 120 8.49 -7.20 5.96
CA LEU A 120 8.08 -5.79 6.03
C LEU A 120 7.26 -5.49 7.29
N ALA A 121 6.34 -6.40 7.65
CA ALA A 121 5.45 -6.25 8.80
C ALA A 121 6.10 -6.62 10.15
N LYS A 122 7.35 -7.07 10.16
CA LYS A 122 8.01 -7.53 11.38
C LYS A 122 7.93 -6.50 12.50
N ASN A 123 7.37 -6.92 13.66
CA ASN A 123 7.17 -6.12 14.86
C ASN A 123 6.42 -4.80 14.60
N ALA A 124 5.53 -4.75 13.63
CA ALA A 124 4.71 -3.57 13.37
C ALA A 124 3.78 -3.29 14.57
N ASP A 125 3.66 -2.02 14.95
CA ASP A 125 2.66 -1.59 15.94
C ASP A 125 1.26 -1.73 15.36
N LEU A 126 1.09 -1.39 14.07
CA LEU A 126 -0.17 -1.51 13.36
C LEU A 126 0.05 -2.17 11.98
N PHE A 127 -0.66 -3.27 11.72
CA PHE A 127 -0.72 -3.90 10.40
C PHE A 127 -2.10 -3.72 9.79
N ILE A 128 -2.17 -3.00 8.69
CA ILE A 128 -3.40 -2.74 7.94
C ILE A 128 -3.42 -3.69 6.74
N ALA A 129 -4.27 -4.72 6.84
CA ALA A 129 -4.43 -5.72 5.79
C ALA A 129 -5.73 -5.54 5.02
N HIS A 130 -5.70 -5.71 3.70
CA HIS A 130 -6.91 -5.70 2.90
C HIS A 130 -7.73 -7.00 3.14
N ASN A 131 -9.04 -6.85 3.34
CA ASN A 131 -9.97 -7.95 3.55
C ASN A 131 -11.00 -8.01 2.42
N ALA A 132 -10.53 -8.34 1.20
CA ALA A 132 -11.34 -8.27 -0.01
C ALA A 132 -12.05 -9.58 -0.35
N VAL A 133 -11.64 -10.73 0.23
CA VAL A 133 -12.20 -12.05 -0.07
C VAL A 133 -12.50 -12.86 1.18
N PRO A 134 -13.53 -13.74 1.17
CA PRO A 134 -13.77 -14.68 2.26
C PRO A 134 -12.76 -15.84 2.22
N GLU A 135 -12.71 -16.65 3.28
CA GLU A 135 -11.81 -17.80 3.41
C GLU A 135 -11.93 -18.80 2.24
N GLY A 136 -13.12 -19.08 1.78
CA GLY A 136 -13.37 -20.02 0.68
C GLY A 136 -13.15 -19.47 -0.73
N ALA A 137 -12.53 -18.30 -0.90
CA ALA A 137 -12.27 -17.71 -2.22
C ALA A 137 -11.39 -18.61 -3.08
N THR A 138 -11.72 -18.71 -4.37
CA THR A 138 -11.01 -19.54 -5.36
C THR A 138 -10.72 -18.75 -6.64
N GLY A 139 -9.99 -19.36 -7.58
CA GLY A 139 -9.77 -18.79 -8.92
C GLY A 139 -9.02 -17.45 -8.88
N VAL A 140 -9.49 -16.48 -9.64
CA VAL A 140 -8.86 -15.15 -9.78
C VAL A 140 -8.86 -14.41 -8.46
N GLU A 141 -9.96 -14.45 -7.72
CA GLU A 141 -10.07 -13.74 -6.44
C GLU A 141 -8.99 -14.17 -5.44
N ARG A 142 -8.76 -15.48 -5.30
CA ARG A 142 -7.71 -16.03 -4.41
C ARG A 142 -6.30 -15.69 -4.89
N ARG A 143 -6.08 -15.64 -6.19
CA ARG A 143 -4.76 -15.28 -6.75
C ARG A 143 -4.40 -13.79 -6.55
N LEU A 144 -5.38 -12.96 -6.26
CA LEU A 144 -5.19 -11.51 -6.12
C LEU A 144 -5.27 -11.03 -4.67
N HIS A 145 -5.90 -11.80 -3.77
CA HIS A 145 -6.22 -11.30 -2.43
C HIS A 145 -5.93 -12.30 -1.32
N LEU A 146 -5.75 -11.74 -0.10
CA LEU A 146 -5.52 -12.47 1.14
C LEU A 146 -6.81 -13.08 1.68
N PRO A 147 -6.93 -14.41 1.84
CA PRO A 147 -7.97 -14.96 2.69
C PRO A 147 -7.67 -14.71 4.18
N PRO A 148 -8.70 -14.73 5.04
CA PRO A 148 -8.55 -14.44 6.47
C PRO A 148 -7.50 -15.27 7.20
N SER A 149 -7.40 -16.58 6.91
CA SER A 149 -6.39 -17.45 7.52
C SER A 149 -4.95 -16.99 7.21
N VAL A 150 -4.69 -16.55 5.97
CA VAL A 150 -3.38 -16.05 5.55
C VAL A 150 -3.07 -14.70 6.21
N ILE A 151 -4.07 -13.83 6.36
CA ILE A 151 -3.91 -12.58 7.13
C ILE A 151 -3.47 -12.88 8.56
N GLY A 152 -4.14 -13.82 9.24
CA GLY A 152 -3.80 -14.24 10.59
C GLY A 152 -2.38 -14.84 10.69
N GLN A 153 -1.99 -15.68 9.73
CA GLN A 153 -0.64 -16.27 9.67
C GLN A 153 0.44 -15.20 9.51
N ILE A 154 0.27 -14.25 8.58
CA ILE A 154 1.20 -13.14 8.38
C ILE A 154 1.31 -12.30 9.66
N ALA A 155 0.18 -11.92 10.27
CA ALA A 155 0.16 -11.14 11.50
C ALA A 155 0.90 -11.84 12.65
N GLN A 156 0.73 -13.14 12.80
CA GLN A 156 1.43 -13.95 13.81
C GLN A 156 2.93 -14.08 13.53
N GLN A 157 3.30 -14.45 12.30
CA GLN A 157 4.70 -14.64 11.90
C GLN A 157 5.50 -13.33 11.99
N ALA A 158 4.86 -12.21 11.64
CA ALA A 158 5.45 -10.88 11.74
C ALA A 158 5.44 -10.31 13.17
N ASN A 159 4.81 -10.99 14.13
CA ASN A 159 4.66 -10.52 15.51
C ASN A 159 4.09 -9.08 15.57
N VAL A 160 3.01 -8.82 14.85
CA VAL A 160 2.37 -7.50 14.84
C VAL A 160 1.59 -7.28 16.14
N LYS A 161 1.52 -6.04 16.63
CA LYS A 161 0.82 -5.73 17.87
C LYS A 161 -0.69 -5.59 17.69
N GLN A 162 -1.11 -4.98 16.57
CA GLN A 162 -2.52 -4.76 16.22
C GLN A 162 -2.75 -5.00 14.73
N LEU A 163 -3.86 -5.68 14.41
CA LEU A 163 -4.32 -5.91 13.05
C LEU A 163 -5.58 -5.11 12.77
N VAL A 164 -5.56 -4.35 11.68
CA VAL A 164 -6.73 -3.65 11.15
C VAL A 164 -7.08 -4.21 9.77
N LEU A 165 -8.33 -4.56 9.58
CA LEU A 165 -8.86 -5.07 8.32
C LEU A 165 -9.57 -3.94 7.56
N SER A 166 -8.98 -3.53 6.44
CA SER A 166 -9.50 -2.49 5.55
C SER A 166 -9.93 -3.07 4.20
N HIS A 167 -10.37 -2.21 3.28
CA HIS A 167 -10.78 -2.60 1.92
C HIS A 167 -11.78 -3.76 1.94
N ARG A 168 -12.79 -3.65 2.79
CA ARG A 168 -13.85 -4.63 2.94
C ARG A 168 -14.81 -4.53 1.76
N MET A 169 -14.87 -5.56 0.95
CA MET A 169 -15.75 -5.60 -0.22
C MET A 169 -17.10 -6.24 0.13
N LEU A 170 -18.10 -6.04 -0.71
CA LEU A 170 -19.46 -6.58 -0.50
C LEU A 170 -19.45 -8.08 -0.14
N ARG A 171 -18.48 -8.86 -0.68
CA ARG A 171 -18.36 -10.30 -0.41
C ARG A 171 -17.82 -10.64 0.99
N THR A 172 -17.29 -9.65 1.73
CA THR A 172 -16.77 -9.80 3.11
C THR A 172 -17.59 -9.03 4.15
N LEU A 173 -18.42 -8.08 3.74
CA LEU A 173 -19.34 -7.38 4.62
C LEU A 173 -20.41 -8.34 5.17
N GLY A 174 -20.68 -8.25 6.47
CA GLY A 174 -21.60 -9.14 7.19
C GLY A 174 -21.01 -10.52 7.50
N LYS A 175 -19.71 -10.76 7.20
CA LYS A 175 -19.00 -12.01 7.50
C LYS A 175 -17.88 -11.82 8.53
N GLU A 176 -17.95 -10.77 9.32
CA GLU A 176 -16.92 -10.38 10.30
C GLU A 176 -16.63 -11.51 11.29
N ALA A 177 -17.67 -12.18 11.80
CA ALA A 177 -17.51 -13.28 12.74
C ALA A 177 -16.74 -14.47 12.11
N GLN A 178 -17.03 -14.81 10.86
CA GLN A 178 -16.33 -15.87 10.13
C GLN A 178 -14.87 -15.47 9.85
N THR A 179 -14.64 -14.25 9.36
CA THR A 179 -13.30 -13.68 9.12
C THR A 179 -12.47 -13.71 10.40
N LEU A 180 -13.04 -13.26 11.51
CA LEU A 180 -12.35 -13.25 12.80
C LEU A 180 -12.03 -14.67 13.29
N SER A 181 -12.95 -15.62 13.14
CA SER A 181 -12.74 -17.02 13.49
C SER A 181 -11.54 -17.64 12.76
N GLU A 182 -11.38 -17.35 11.45
CA GLU A 182 -10.25 -17.84 10.68
C GLU A 182 -8.92 -17.19 11.09
N ILE A 183 -8.91 -15.88 11.31
CA ILE A 183 -7.72 -15.15 11.79
C ILE A 183 -7.28 -15.67 13.16
N ARG A 184 -8.23 -15.94 14.07
CA ARG A 184 -7.98 -16.41 15.45
C ARG A 184 -7.34 -17.79 15.53
N LYS A 185 -7.36 -18.58 14.47
CA LYS A 185 -6.62 -19.85 14.41
C LYS A 185 -5.09 -19.67 14.50
N SER A 186 -4.58 -18.48 14.13
CA SER A 186 -3.15 -18.18 14.14
C SER A 186 -2.79 -16.96 14.98
N PHE A 187 -3.59 -15.90 14.97
CA PHE A 187 -3.28 -14.62 15.61
C PHE A 187 -4.22 -14.32 16.78
N SER A 188 -3.63 -14.11 17.97
CA SER A 188 -4.37 -13.82 19.21
C SER A 188 -4.46 -12.33 19.57
N GLY A 189 -3.69 -11.46 18.89
CA GLY A 189 -3.67 -10.02 19.14
C GLY A 189 -4.97 -9.29 18.78
N PRO A 190 -5.08 -7.99 19.06
CA PRO A 190 -6.25 -7.19 18.71
C PRO A 190 -6.52 -7.19 17.21
N VAL A 191 -7.80 -7.35 16.82
CA VAL A 191 -8.26 -7.29 15.43
C VAL A 191 -9.44 -6.33 15.35
N THR A 192 -9.38 -5.36 14.45
CA THR A 192 -10.43 -4.36 14.22
C THR A 192 -10.81 -4.32 12.74
N PHE A 193 -12.10 -4.19 12.46
CA PHE A 193 -12.61 -3.95 11.10
C PHE A 193 -12.79 -2.46 10.88
N ALA A 194 -12.06 -1.90 9.92
CA ALA A 194 -12.13 -0.49 9.60
C ALA A 194 -13.35 -0.12 8.75
N ASN A 195 -13.91 1.05 9.02
CA ASN A 195 -14.82 1.76 8.14
C ASN A 195 -14.15 3.06 7.70
N ASP A 196 -14.75 3.73 6.71
CA ASP A 196 -14.29 5.04 6.28
C ASP A 196 -14.33 6.04 7.44
N LEU A 197 -13.29 6.83 7.54
CA LEU A 197 -13.08 7.85 8.58
C LEU A 197 -12.81 7.32 10.01
N ASP A 198 -12.66 6.02 10.20
CA ASP A 198 -12.21 5.49 11.50
C ASP A 198 -10.78 5.91 11.80
N CYS A 199 -10.51 6.26 13.06
CA CYS A 199 -9.18 6.57 13.58
C CYS A 199 -8.68 5.45 14.49
N PHE A 200 -7.42 5.04 14.29
CA PHE A 200 -6.79 3.98 15.07
C PHE A 200 -5.60 4.55 15.86
N PRO A 201 -5.63 4.54 17.20
CA PRO A 201 -4.46 4.91 17.98
C PRO A 201 -3.34 3.88 17.80
N VAL A 202 -2.10 4.35 17.72
CA VAL A 202 -0.90 3.50 17.67
C VAL A 202 -0.13 3.73 18.96
N GLU A 203 -0.39 2.87 19.96
CA GLU A 203 0.19 2.93 21.30
C GLU A 203 1.59 2.28 21.40
#